data_88b81e395bae7c407b37aaf059f50090
#
_entry.id   88b81e395bae7c407b37aaf059f50090
#
_cell.length_a   1.000
_cell.length_b   1.000
_cell.length_c   1.000
_cell.angle_alpha   90.00
_cell.angle_beta   90.00
_cell.angle_gamma   90.00
#
_symmetry.space_group_name_H-M   'P 1'
#
loop_
_entity.id
_entity.type
_entity.pdbx_description
1 polymer ?
#
loop_
_entity_poly.entity_id
_entity_poly.type
_entity_poly.pdbx_seq_one_letter_code
_entity_poly.pdbx_strand_id
1 'polypeptide(L)'
;MNEPFQVRPADLVGCRFRLRQRWAHPEIGPTPSGESRQAQLEAARELVFAALPTKRAVGDGRRKAFVRVDLPPATTPTELLSRDAETRAAMRRGAHLITRAVLCGTLEGIRVVDEIDVLVRTDDGYLPVIVSNHRVARKDPESSTRMVPTGRLGLGKPLAVRAKPRHHTIDGYRLAMAELLLGDSATGLGASIGQDRERAYLGEVTRFVPPMLRALGAPIPDEPLRLKQCAGCRFWQLCEPRLRELDDISLVFSGGRGDAWRDRGIVTVQGLIDASCGEASVIARSWREGIPVLRRQGPIRVPRADVEIDVDMEAYLDQGAYLWGAYDGAVYRAFVTWDDVGGEAEERNFTQFWRWLMGVRDAAHAAGKTFAAYCYAAGGENHWMKSSAKRFDSVELAEVQAFIASDEWVDVFAHVRTHLVGTDGLGLKVLGPVVGFTWEDDDVDGEVSVALRRAAREGGVDGAAARETLLRYNEDDCRATRAVREFLDAGAPGLPLL
;
A
#
# COMPACT_ATOMS: atom_id res chain seq x y z
N MET A 1 -31.69 -17.64 -6.92
CA MET A 1 -31.23 -18.11 -5.59
C MET A 1 -29.92 -17.42 -5.31
N ASN A 2 -29.89 -16.51 -4.35
CA ASN A 2 -28.64 -15.85 -3.98
C ASN A 2 -27.64 -16.90 -3.49
N GLU A 3 -26.54 -17.09 -4.20
CA GLU A 3 -25.45 -17.93 -3.74
C GLU A 3 -24.98 -17.45 -2.35
N PRO A 4 -24.75 -18.37 -1.42
CA PRO A 4 -24.45 -18.01 -0.05
C PRO A 4 -23.07 -17.34 0.04
N PHE A 5 -23.09 -16.09 0.42
CA PHE A 5 -21.89 -15.28 0.62
C PHE A 5 -20.93 -15.89 1.64
N GLN A 6 -19.65 -15.93 1.27
CA GLN A 6 -18.55 -16.36 2.13
C GLN A 6 -17.68 -15.14 2.47
N VAL A 7 -17.32 -15.00 3.75
CA VAL A 7 -16.39 -13.98 4.23
C VAL A 7 -14.95 -14.46 4.00
N ARG A 8 -14.12 -13.60 3.44
CA ARG A 8 -12.69 -13.84 3.22
C ARG A 8 -11.86 -13.10 4.28
N PRO A 9 -10.63 -13.53 4.58
CA PRO A 9 -9.76 -12.80 5.50
C PRO A 9 -9.58 -11.32 5.15
N ALA A 10 -9.54 -10.97 3.86
CA ALA A 10 -9.45 -9.59 3.39
C ALA A 10 -10.66 -8.72 3.75
N ASP A 11 -11.82 -9.31 3.98
CA ASP A 11 -13.03 -8.60 4.39
C ASP A 11 -13.01 -8.18 5.87
N LEU A 12 -12.10 -8.78 6.64
CA LEU A 12 -11.95 -8.54 8.08
C LEU A 12 -10.97 -7.39 8.40
N VAL A 13 -10.33 -6.82 7.37
CA VAL A 13 -9.34 -5.75 7.54
C VAL A 13 -9.84 -4.48 6.88
N GLY A 14 -9.79 -3.37 7.61
CA GLY A 14 -10.20 -2.05 7.12
C GLY A 14 -11.71 -1.83 7.14
N CYS A 15 -12.31 -1.36 6.04
CA CYS A 15 -13.71 -0.99 5.97
C CYS A 15 -14.64 -2.20 5.96
N ARG A 16 -15.42 -2.40 7.01
CA ARG A 16 -16.42 -3.49 7.10
C ARG A 16 -17.61 -3.28 6.16
N PHE A 17 -18.01 -2.04 5.89
CA PHE A 17 -19.06 -1.71 4.94
C PHE A 17 -18.72 -2.18 3.51
N ARG A 18 -17.43 -2.28 3.17
CA ARG A 18 -16.98 -2.84 1.89
C ARG A 18 -17.50 -4.26 1.63
N LEU A 19 -17.71 -5.06 2.68
CA LEU A 19 -18.27 -6.40 2.53
C LEU A 19 -19.72 -6.33 2.00
N ARG A 20 -20.55 -5.42 2.55
CA ARG A 20 -21.91 -5.17 2.07
C ARG A 20 -21.89 -4.70 0.60
N GLN A 21 -21.02 -3.78 0.26
CA GLN A 21 -20.90 -3.29 -1.12
C GLN A 21 -20.47 -4.40 -2.10
N ARG A 22 -19.54 -5.27 -1.69
CA ARG A 22 -19.14 -6.42 -2.50
C ARG A 22 -20.28 -7.40 -2.75
N TRP A 23 -21.20 -7.53 -1.80
CA TRP A 23 -22.38 -8.37 -1.95
C TRP A 23 -23.43 -7.74 -2.84
N ALA A 24 -23.63 -6.45 -2.69
CA ALA A 24 -24.65 -5.73 -3.47
C ALA A 24 -24.20 -5.44 -4.91
N HIS A 25 -22.89 -5.27 -5.13
CA HIS A 25 -22.28 -4.84 -6.37
C HIS A 25 -21.11 -5.76 -6.77
N PRO A 26 -21.37 -7.05 -7.06
CA PRO A 26 -20.33 -8.00 -7.49
C PRO A 26 -19.69 -7.64 -8.84
N GLU A 27 -20.37 -6.85 -9.65
CA GLU A 27 -19.95 -6.37 -10.97
C GLU A 27 -18.82 -5.33 -10.89
N ILE A 28 -18.65 -4.64 -9.75
CA ILE A 28 -17.60 -3.63 -9.60
C ILE A 28 -16.26 -4.32 -9.37
N GLY A 29 -15.41 -4.31 -10.39
CA GLY A 29 -14.07 -4.87 -10.40
C GLY A 29 -13.08 -4.14 -9.48
N PRO A 30 -11.84 -4.63 -9.36
CA PRO A 30 -10.78 -3.93 -8.67
C PRO A 30 -10.37 -2.63 -9.40
N THR A 31 -9.73 -1.72 -8.68
CA THR A 31 -9.08 -0.54 -9.28
C THR A 31 -7.83 -0.93 -10.05
N PRO A 32 -7.29 -0.09 -10.95
CA PRO A 32 -6.04 -0.37 -11.68
C PRO A 32 -4.88 -0.79 -10.77
N SER A 33 -4.68 -0.12 -9.63
CA SER A 33 -3.65 -0.52 -8.65
C SER A 33 -3.98 -1.86 -7.99
N GLY A 34 -5.25 -2.13 -7.74
CA GLY A 34 -5.74 -3.40 -7.22
C GLY A 34 -5.45 -4.56 -8.17
N GLU A 35 -5.74 -4.40 -9.46
CA GLU A 35 -5.42 -5.37 -10.52
C GLU A 35 -3.91 -5.63 -10.62
N SER A 36 -3.10 -4.56 -10.61
CA SER A 36 -1.64 -4.67 -10.68
C SER A 36 -1.08 -5.43 -9.48
N ARG A 37 -1.55 -5.15 -8.26
CA ARG A 37 -1.15 -5.90 -7.06
C ARG A 37 -1.55 -7.36 -7.11
N GLN A 38 -2.73 -7.66 -7.66
CA GLN A 38 -3.21 -9.04 -7.83
C GLN A 38 -2.37 -9.79 -8.85
N ALA A 39 -2.04 -9.17 -10.00
CA ALA A 39 -1.17 -9.75 -11.00
C ALA A 39 0.25 -10.03 -10.46
N GLN A 40 0.81 -9.10 -9.67
CA GLN A 40 2.10 -9.30 -8.99
C GLN A 40 2.07 -10.46 -8.00
N LEU A 41 0.99 -10.58 -7.22
CA LEU A 41 0.86 -11.68 -6.26
C LEU A 41 0.75 -13.01 -6.99
N GLU A 42 0.05 -13.06 -8.11
CA GLU A 42 -0.06 -14.27 -8.91
C GLU A 42 1.28 -14.66 -9.54
N ALA A 43 2.02 -13.70 -10.11
CA ALA A 43 3.38 -13.95 -10.60
C ALA A 43 4.32 -14.45 -9.48
N ALA A 44 4.19 -13.89 -8.28
CA ALA A 44 4.94 -14.33 -7.11
C ALA A 44 4.59 -15.78 -6.70
N ARG A 45 3.32 -16.16 -6.77
CA ARG A 45 2.86 -17.54 -6.53
C ARG A 45 3.47 -18.51 -7.53
N GLU A 46 3.45 -18.18 -8.82
CA GLU A 46 4.04 -19.03 -9.86
C GLU A 46 5.54 -19.26 -9.64
N LEU A 47 6.30 -18.22 -9.26
CA LEU A 47 7.72 -18.35 -8.91
C LEU A 47 7.92 -19.31 -7.71
N VAL A 48 7.10 -19.16 -6.67
CA VAL A 48 7.14 -20.04 -5.50
C VAL A 48 6.78 -21.47 -5.89
N PHE A 49 5.70 -21.67 -6.66
CA PHE A 49 5.25 -23.00 -7.08
C PHE A 49 6.29 -23.71 -7.95
N ALA A 50 6.97 -22.97 -8.83
CA ALA A 50 8.07 -23.51 -9.63
C ALA A 50 9.27 -23.97 -8.77
N ALA A 51 9.54 -23.27 -7.66
CA ALA A 51 10.61 -23.59 -6.73
C ALA A 51 10.29 -24.75 -5.77
N LEU A 52 9.00 -25.12 -5.60
CA LEU A 52 8.59 -26.19 -4.69
C LEU A 52 9.10 -27.56 -5.14
N PRO A 53 9.40 -28.48 -4.17
CA PRO A 53 9.83 -29.83 -4.49
C PRO A 53 8.76 -30.60 -5.30
N THR A 54 9.23 -31.41 -6.25
CA THR A 54 8.39 -32.36 -7.01
C THR A 54 8.67 -33.83 -6.64
N LYS A 55 9.81 -34.08 -5.95
CA LYS A 55 10.26 -35.41 -5.57
C LYS A 55 11.16 -35.34 -4.34
N ARG A 56 11.27 -36.48 -3.63
CA ARG A 56 12.16 -36.64 -2.48
C ARG A 56 13.35 -37.55 -2.87
N ALA A 57 14.56 -37.00 -2.80
CA ALA A 57 15.78 -37.80 -2.91
C ALA A 57 16.14 -38.38 -1.52
N VAL A 58 16.54 -39.64 -1.45
CA VAL A 58 17.05 -40.31 -0.26
C VAL A 58 18.50 -40.72 -0.53
N GLY A 59 19.38 -40.56 0.46
CA GLY A 59 20.83 -40.74 0.33
C GLY A 59 21.30 -42.14 -0.06
N ASP A 60 20.44 -43.17 0.00
CA ASP A 60 20.69 -44.54 -0.46
C ASP A 60 20.19 -44.85 -1.89
N GLY A 61 19.86 -43.82 -2.65
CA GLY A 61 19.34 -43.96 -4.02
C GLY A 61 17.87 -44.42 -4.11
N ARG A 62 17.22 -44.74 -2.99
CA ARG A 62 15.78 -45.08 -2.95
C ARG A 62 14.94 -43.81 -2.96
N ARG A 63 13.88 -43.79 -3.80
CA ARG A 63 12.89 -42.69 -3.80
C ARG A 63 11.79 -43.05 -2.80
N LYS A 64 11.66 -42.27 -1.72
CA LYS A 64 10.42 -42.30 -0.90
C LYS A 64 9.31 -41.61 -1.68
N ALA A 65 8.12 -42.15 -1.56
CA ALA A 65 6.93 -41.54 -2.18
C ALA A 65 6.79 -40.09 -1.70
N PHE A 66 6.76 -39.15 -2.65
CA PHE A 66 6.47 -37.76 -2.40
C PHE A 66 5.32 -37.34 -3.33
N VAL A 67 4.23 -36.89 -2.73
CA VAL A 67 3.00 -36.54 -3.46
C VAL A 67 2.82 -35.03 -3.37
N ARG A 68 2.88 -34.37 -4.51
CA ARG A 68 2.50 -32.97 -4.73
C ARG A 68 1.22 -32.95 -5.54
N VAL A 69 0.26 -32.14 -5.12
CA VAL A 69 -1.00 -31.90 -5.83
C VAL A 69 -1.09 -30.42 -6.16
N ASP A 70 -1.07 -30.09 -7.44
CA ASP A 70 -1.23 -28.74 -7.92
C ASP A 70 -2.69 -28.54 -8.37
N LEU A 71 -3.42 -27.72 -7.61
CA LEU A 71 -4.83 -27.41 -7.89
C LEU A 71 -4.91 -26.17 -8.81
N PRO A 72 -5.85 -26.13 -9.76
CA PRO A 72 -6.07 -24.93 -10.56
C PRO A 72 -6.70 -23.80 -9.71
N PRO A 73 -6.55 -22.55 -10.13
CA PRO A 73 -7.19 -21.42 -9.47
C PRO A 73 -8.73 -21.58 -9.45
N ALA A 74 -9.38 -20.98 -8.47
CA ALA A 74 -10.83 -20.91 -8.35
C ALA A 74 -11.25 -19.43 -8.34
N THR A 75 -12.20 -19.08 -9.20
CA THR A 75 -12.66 -17.69 -9.39
C THR A 75 -14.12 -17.50 -8.98
N THR A 76 -14.91 -18.53 -9.11
CA THR A 76 -16.35 -18.51 -8.78
C THR A 76 -16.63 -19.22 -7.45
N PRO A 77 -17.73 -18.87 -6.76
CA PRO A 77 -18.14 -19.55 -5.53
C PRO A 77 -18.29 -21.07 -5.67
N THR A 78 -18.80 -21.56 -6.81
CA THR A 78 -18.93 -22.98 -7.10
C THR A 78 -17.56 -23.66 -7.24
N GLU A 79 -16.62 -23.01 -7.92
CA GLU A 79 -15.25 -23.51 -8.04
C GLU A 79 -14.55 -23.55 -6.68
N LEU A 80 -14.78 -22.56 -5.81
CA LEU A 80 -14.22 -22.55 -4.45
C LEU A 80 -14.69 -23.76 -3.64
N LEU A 81 -15.98 -24.11 -3.69
CA LEU A 81 -16.52 -25.30 -3.01
C LEU A 81 -15.94 -26.59 -3.60
N SER A 82 -15.83 -26.70 -4.92
CA SER A 82 -15.18 -27.86 -5.58
C SER A 82 -13.73 -27.97 -5.14
N ARG A 83 -13.01 -26.85 -5.06
CA ARG A 83 -11.61 -26.79 -4.68
C ARG A 83 -11.38 -27.16 -3.23
N ASP A 84 -12.29 -26.79 -2.31
CA ASP A 84 -12.27 -27.29 -0.92
C ASP A 84 -12.38 -28.82 -0.87
N ALA A 85 -13.33 -29.39 -1.59
CA ALA A 85 -13.50 -30.84 -1.65
C ALA A 85 -12.24 -31.56 -2.19
N GLU A 86 -11.61 -31.02 -3.23
CA GLU A 86 -10.37 -31.53 -3.80
C GLU A 86 -9.18 -31.39 -2.84
N THR A 87 -9.08 -30.23 -2.14
CA THR A 87 -8.08 -30.00 -1.09
C THR A 87 -8.18 -31.05 0.00
N ARG A 88 -9.40 -31.25 0.55
CA ARG A 88 -9.65 -32.24 1.61
C ARG A 88 -9.41 -33.68 1.11
N ALA A 89 -9.73 -33.97 -0.14
CA ALA A 89 -9.43 -35.29 -0.74
C ALA A 89 -7.91 -35.51 -0.88
N ALA A 90 -7.15 -34.49 -1.29
CA ALA A 90 -5.68 -34.55 -1.34
C ALA A 90 -5.07 -34.73 0.06
N MET A 91 -5.58 -34.04 1.09
CA MET A 91 -5.19 -34.24 2.48
C MET A 91 -5.42 -35.65 2.97
N ARG A 92 -6.62 -36.23 2.74
CA ARG A 92 -6.94 -37.62 3.12
C ARG A 92 -6.04 -38.65 2.43
N ARG A 93 -5.59 -38.39 1.19
CA ARG A 93 -4.60 -39.21 0.49
C ARG A 93 -3.17 -39.01 0.99
N GLY A 94 -2.96 -38.07 1.93
CA GLY A 94 -1.68 -37.80 2.51
C GLY A 94 -0.71 -37.05 1.59
N ALA A 95 -1.23 -36.15 0.75
CA ALA A 95 -0.39 -35.29 -0.09
C ALA A 95 0.62 -34.50 0.77
N HIS A 96 1.88 -34.45 0.35
CA HIS A 96 2.94 -33.75 1.07
C HIS A 96 2.89 -32.24 0.81
N LEU A 97 2.50 -31.86 -0.40
CA LEU A 97 2.25 -30.46 -0.79
C LEU A 97 0.94 -30.38 -1.57
N ILE A 98 0.14 -29.35 -1.28
CA ILE A 98 -1.06 -29.01 -2.04
C ILE A 98 -0.97 -27.52 -2.35
N THR A 99 -0.82 -27.15 -3.63
CA THR A 99 -0.79 -25.74 -4.05
C THR A 99 -2.20 -25.25 -4.36
N ARG A 100 -2.47 -23.94 -4.20
CA ARG A 100 -3.77 -23.30 -4.44
C ARG A 100 -4.90 -24.00 -3.65
N ALA A 101 -4.62 -24.42 -2.43
CA ALA A 101 -5.58 -25.06 -1.56
C ALA A 101 -6.69 -24.06 -1.19
N VAL A 102 -7.91 -24.55 -1.12
CA VAL A 102 -9.06 -23.78 -0.64
C VAL A 102 -9.64 -24.49 0.58
N LEU A 103 -9.97 -23.73 1.60
CA LEU A 103 -10.63 -24.20 2.80
C LEU A 103 -11.92 -23.41 3.01
N CYS A 104 -13.05 -24.11 3.03
CA CYS A 104 -14.37 -23.56 3.31
C CYS A 104 -14.90 -24.12 4.64
N GLY A 105 -15.68 -23.30 5.35
CA GLY A 105 -16.32 -23.75 6.58
C GLY A 105 -17.22 -22.70 7.21
N THR A 106 -17.62 -22.96 8.44
CA THR A 106 -18.41 -22.03 9.25
C THR A 106 -17.68 -21.75 10.56
N LEU A 107 -17.42 -20.48 10.83
CA LEU A 107 -16.82 -20.00 12.07
C LEU A 107 -17.80 -19.02 12.73
N GLU A 108 -18.11 -19.21 14.01
CA GLU A 108 -19.09 -18.38 14.75
C GLU A 108 -20.44 -18.21 13.99
N GLY A 109 -20.90 -19.27 13.30
CA GLY A 109 -22.12 -19.23 12.49
C GLY A 109 -22.00 -18.52 11.14
N ILE A 110 -20.83 -17.97 10.80
CA ILE A 110 -20.56 -17.23 9.56
C ILE A 110 -19.82 -18.12 8.59
N ARG A 111 -20.30 -18.19 7.34
CA ARG A 111 -19.58 -18.91 6.28
C ARG A 111 -18.34 -18.17 5.86
N VAL A 112 -17.23 -18.89 5.84
CA VAL A 112 -15.92 -18.33 5.52
C VAL A 112 -15.23 -19.17 4.45
N VAL A 113 -14.31 -18.53 3.71
CA VAL A 113 -13.43 -19.18 2.74
C VAL A 113 -12.04 -18.55 2.81
N ASP A 114 -11.03 -19.40 2.79
CA ASP A 114 -9.64 -18.97 2.66
C ASP A 114 -8.93 -19.74 1.54
N GLU A 115 -8.16 -19.01 0.76
CA GLU A 115 -7.33 -19.52 -0.32
C GLU A 115 -5.89 -19.57 0.17
N ILE A 116 -5.37 -20.75 0.42
CA ILE A 116 -4.01 -21.00 0.93
C ILE A 116 -3.08 -21.33 -0.22
N ASP A 117 -1.97 -20.60 -0.31
CA ASP A 117 -1.05 -20.76 -1.43
C ASP A 117 -0.42 -22.17 -1.44
N VAL A 118 0.01 -22.68 -0.29
CA VAL A 118 0.51 -24.06 -0.14
C VAL A 118 0.09 -24.65 1.21
N LEU A 119 -0.47 -25.84 1.22
CA LEU A 119 -0.56 -26.68 2.42
C LEU A 119 0.60 -27.68 2.43
N VAL A 120 1.35 -27.72 3.51
CA VAL A 120 2.52 -28.57 3.70
C VAL A 120 2.22 -29.62 4.75
N ARG A 121 2.28 -30.92 4.40
CA ARG A 121 2.14 -32.01 5.38
C ARG A 121 3.36 -32.06 6.29
N THR A 122 3.12 -32.13 7.59
CA THR A 122 4.09 -32.35 8.66
C THR A 122 3.79 -33.68 9.37
N ASP A 123 4.55 -34.00 10.39
CA ASP A 123 4.28 -35.18 11.23
C ASP A 123 3.00 -34.98 12.07
N ASP A 124 2.66 -33.74 12.42
CA ASP A 124 1.56 -33.37 13.32
C ASP A 124 0.29 -32.90 12.58
N GLY A 125 0.30 -32.78 11.24
CA GLY A 125 -0.84 -32.29 10.47
C GLY A 125 -0.44 -31.51 9.23
N TYR A 126 -1.19 -30.44 8.90
CA TYR A 126 -0.92 -29.57 7.78
C TYR A 126 -0.59 -28.16 8.22
N LEU A 127 0.51 -27.64 7.68
CA LEU A 127 1.01 -26.28 7.88
C LEU A 127 0.53 -25.40 6.73
N PRO A 128 -0.28 -24.35 6.96
CA PRO A 128 -0.62 -23.38 5.93
C PRO A 128 0.57 -22.46 5.64
N VAL A 129 0.84 -22.25 4.36
CA VAL A 129 1.89 -21.35 3.88
C VAL A 129 1.27 -20.35 2.91
N ILE A 130 1.54 -19.06 3.13
CA ILE A 130 1.06 -17.98 2.28
C ILE A 130 2.22 -17.29 1.58
N VAL A 131 1.98 -16.84 0.36
CA VAL A 131 2.87 -15.97 -0.42
C VAL A 131 2.42 -14.52 -0.22
N SER A 132 3.34 -13.66 0.13
CA SER A 132 3.10 -12.24 0.40
C SER A 132 4.03 -11.36 -0.42
N ASN A 133 3.52 -10.25 -0.95
CA ASN A 133 4.34 -9.24 -1.61
C ASN A 133 5.10 -8.36 -0.63
N HIS A 134 4.86 -8.53 0.66
CA HIS A 134 5.57 -7.80 1.71
C HIS A 134 6.87 -8.50 2.13
N ARG A 135 7.75 -7.73 2.78
CA ARG A 135 8.88 -8.30 3.49
C ARG A 135 8.39 -8.92 4.80
N VAL A 136 8.37 -10.26 4.89
CA VAL A 136 7.84 -11.01 6.04
C VAL A 136 8.85 -11.19 7.17
N ALA A 137 10.13 -10.89 6.95
CA ALA A 137 11.16 -10.89 7.99
C ALA A 137 12.26 -9.86 7.66
N ARG A 138 12.98 -9.41 8.70
CA ARG A 138 14.19 -8.59 8.55
C ARG A 138 15.35 -9.24 9.30
N LYS A 139 16.58 -9.05 8.84
CA LYS A 139 17.78 -9.46 9.58
C LYS A 139 17.79 -8.77 10.95
N ASP A 140 18.00 -9.53 11.99
CA ASP A 140 18.06 -9.05 13.37
C ASP A 140 18.97 -10.01 14.18
N PRO A 141 20.18 -9.58 14.61
CA PRO A 141 21.10 -10.45 15.32
C PRO A 141 20.59 -10.86 16.71
N GLU A 142 19.68 -10.11 17.31
CA GLU A 142 19.14 -10.38 18.64
C GLU A 142 17.89 -11.27 18.61
N SER A 143 17.23 -11.36 17.47
CA SER A 143 16.01 -12.17 17.29
C SER A 143 16.33 -13.49 16.58
N SER A 144 15.63 -14.56 16.98
CA SER A 144 15.71 -15.86 16.30
C SER A 144 14.33 -16.29 15.86
N THR A 145 14.23 -16.80 14.63
CA THR A 145 13.00 -17.41 14.09
C THR A 145 13.33 -18.66 13.32
N ARG A 146 12.31 -19.47 13.03
CA ARG A 146 12.46 -20.70 12.23
C ARG A 146 12.10 -20.42 10.78
N MET A 147 12.85 -20.98 9.85
CA MET A 147 12.54 -20.92 8.44
C MET A 147 12.82 -22.23 7.70
N VAL A 148 12.15 -22.44 6.60
CA VAL A 148 12.44 -23.52 5.64
C VAL A 148 12.68 -22.88 4.28
N PRO A 149 13.78 -23.23 3.56
CA PRO A 149 13.94 -22.83 2.16
C PRO A 149 12.75 -23.29 1.31
N THR A 150 12.24 -22.44 0.43
CA THR A 150 11.05 -22.74 -0.42
C THR A 150 11.22 -24.06 -1.17
N GLY A 151 12.39 -24.31 -1.77
CA GLY A 151 12.71 -25.55 -2.48
C GLY A 151 12.86 -26.80 -1.57
N ARG A 152 12.63 -26.67 -0.26
CA ARG A 152 12.70 -27.78 0.72
C ARG A 152 11.42 -27.90 1.55
N LEU A 153 10.36 -27.20 1.23
CA LEU A 153 9.09 -27.32 1.90
C LEU A 153 8.55 -28.75 1.79
N GLY A 154 8.09 -29.31 2.90
CA GLY A 154 7.64 -30.71 3.00
C GLY A 154 8.78 -31.75 2.97
N LEU A 155 10.05 -31.35 2.85
CA LEU A 155 11.22 -32.24 2.81
C LEU A 155 12.21 -32.00 3.96
N GLY A 156 12.34 -30.75 4.38
CA GLY A 156 13.36 -30.33 5.35
C GLY A 156 12.77 -29.98 6.70
N LYS A 157 13.58 -30.13 7.77
CA LYS A 157 13.25 -29.57 9.08
C LYS A 157 13.51 -28.06 9.06
N PRO A 158 12.73 -27.26 9.83
CA PRO A 158 12.97 -25.84 9.99
C PRO A 158 14.36 -25.56 10.56
N LEU A 159 15.02 -24.53 10.02
CA LEU A 159 16.31 -24.02 10.45
C LEU A 159 16.12 -22.78 11.32
N ALA A 160 16.87 -22.64 12.40
CA ALA A 160 16.92 -21.40 13.17
C ALA A 160 17.77 -20.35 12.43
N VAL A 161 17.24 -19.15 12.29
CA VAL A 161 17.91 -18.03 11.62
C VAL A 161 17.80 -16.75 12.44
N ARG A 162 18.83 -15.88 12.35
CA ARG A 162 18.82 -14.57 12.99
C ARG A 162 17.99 -13.59 12.18
N ALA A 163 16.71 -13.51 12.51
CA ALA A 163 15.74 -12.63 11.86
C ALA A 163 14.56 -12.35 12.79
N LYS A 164 13.96 -11.18 12.63
CA LYS A 164 12.73 -10.76 13.28
C LYS A 164 11.58 -10.82 12.28
N PRO A 165 10.54 -11.63 12.52
CA PRO A 165 9.37 -11.68 11.66
C PRO A 165 8.64 -10.32 11.63
N ARG A 166 8.07 -9.98 10.49
CA ARG A 166 7.15 -8.86 10.28
C ARG A 166 5.78 -9.45 9.93
N HIS A 167 4.76 -8.99 10.63
CA HIS A 167 3.42 -9.49 10.43
C HIS A 167 2.54 -8.39 9.86
N HIS A 168 1.84 -8.73 8.79
CA HIS A 168 0.74 -7.93 8.25
C HIS A 168 -0.57 -8.55 8.74
N THR A 169 -1.52 -7.71 9.15
CA THR A 169 -2.79 -8.16 9.72
C THR A 169 -3.52 -9.14 8.80
N ILE A 170 -3.56 -8.84 7.50
CA ILE A 170 -4.21 -9.71 6.51
C ILE A 170 -3.56 -11.09 6.43
N ASP A 171 -2.21 -11.16 6.45
CA ASP A 171 -1.47 -12.41 6.39
C ASP A 171 -1.71 -13.23 7.67
N GLY A 172 -1.72 -12.56 8.84
CA GLY A 172 -2.07 -13.20 10.11
C GLY A 172 -3.49 -13.75 10.13
N TYR A 173 -4.46 -13.03 9.57
CA TYR A 173 -5.85 -13.47 9.51
C TYR A 173 -6.07 -14.62 8.53
N ARG A 174 -5.36 -14.64 7.39
CA ARG A 174 -5.34 -15.79 6.48
C ARG A 174 -4.86 -17.04 7.20
N LEU A 175 -3.70 -16.98 7.84
CA LEU A 175 -3.14 -18.11 8.57
C LEU A 175 -4.04 -18.57 9.74
N ALA A 176 -4.66 -17.63 10.49
CA ALA A 176 -5.56 -17.94 11.59
C ALA A 176 -6.87 -18.60 11.10
N MET A 177 -7.42 -18.13 9.99
CA MET A 177 -8.61 -18.73 9.38
C MET A 177 -8.32 -20.13 8.89
N ALA A 178 -7.19 -20.33 8.20
CA ALA A 178 -6.74 -21.65 7.76
C ALA A 178 -6.57 -22.62 8.93
N GLU A 179 -5.96 -22.18 10.04
CA GLU A 179 -5.80 -22.98 11.26
C GLU A 179 -7.14 -23.51 11.78
N LEU A 180 -8.13 -22.62 11.92
CA LEU A 180 -9.47 -23.04 12.39
C LEU A 180 -10.18 -23.96 11.41
N LEU A 181 -10.03 -23.74 10.09
CA LEU A 181 -10.67 -24.55 9.05
C LEU A 181 -9.99 -25.93 8.86
N LEU A 182 -8.73 -26.07 9.23
CA LEU A 182 -8.01 -27.35 9.27
C LEU A 182 -8.44 -28.20 10.47
N GLY A 183 -8.90 -27.60 11.57
CA GLY A 183 -9.36 -28.30 12.77
C GLY A 183 -8.28 -29.25 13.33
N ASP A 184 -8.64 -30.51 13.52
CA ASP A 184 -7.71 -31.54 14.06
C ASP A 184 -6.49 -31.81 13.18
N SER A 185 -6.49 -31.34 11.95
CA SER A 185 -5.32 -31.39 11.04
C SER A 185 -4.43 -30.17 11.13
N ALA A 186 -4.74 -29.22 11.99
CA ALA A 186 -3.94 -28.00 12.18
C ALA A 186 -2.71 -28.27 13.07
N THR A 187 -1.67 -27.44 12.92
CA THR A 187 -0.40 -27.60 13.64
C THR A 187 -0.13 -26.51 14.66
N GLY A 188 -1.01 -25.51 14.79
CA GLY A 188 -0.73 -24.29 15.56
C GLY A 188 0.29 -23.35 14.92
N LEU A 189 0.84 -23.75 13.78
CA LEU A 189 1.88 -23.03 13.06
C LEU A 189 1.43 -22.64 11.65
N GLY A 190 1.95 -21.55 11.16
CA GLY A 190 1.83 -21.15 9.76
C GLY A 190 3.15 -20.59 9.26
N ALA A 191 3.27 -20.41 7.95
CA ALA A 191 4.46 -19.81 7.37
C ALA A 191 4.10 -18.75 6.33
N SER A 192 4.99 -17.78 6.17
CA SER A 192 4.89 -16.74 5.15
C SER A 192 6.16 -16.70 4.31
N ILE A 193 6.01 -16.67 2.98
CA ILE A 193 7.06 -16.46 2.00
C ILE A 193 6.94 -15.01 1.53
N GLY A 194 7.98 -14.22 1.74
CA GLY A 194 7.99 -12.79 1.41
C GLY A 194 8.53 -12.49 0.02
N GLN A 195 8.98 -11.25 -0.16
CA GLN A 195 9.51 -10.72 -1.42
C GLN A 195 10.71 -11.50 -1.97
N ASP A 196 11.50 -12.16 -1.10
CA ASP A 196 12.66 -12.98 -1.53
C ASP A 196 12.28 -14.30 -2.22
N ARG A 197 11.04 -14.76 -2.09
CA ARG A 197 10.50 -16.02 -2.64
C ARG A 197 11.27 -17.29 -2.22
N GLU A 198 12.34 -17.14 -1.48
CA GLU A 198 13.28 -18.22 -1.17
C GLU A 198 13.06 -18.88 0.18
N ARG A 199 12.38 -18.18 1.12
CA ARG A 199 12.31 -18.58 2.53
C ARG A 199 10.88 -18.50 3.05
N ALA A 200 10.39 -19.61 3.58
CA ALA A 200 9.17 -19.69 4.37
C ALA A 200 9.49 -19.49 5.85
N TYR A 201 9.12 -18.37 6.43
CA TYR A 201 9.31 -18.07 7.85
C TYR A 201 8.13 -18.56 8.65
N LEU A 202 8.41 -19.43 9.65
CA LEU A 202 7.41 -20.07 10.49
C LEU A 202 7.09 -19.19 11.71
N GLY A 203 5.82 -19.19 12.10
CA GLY A 203 5.34 -18.53 13.31
C GLY A 203 4.12 -19.20 13.90
N GLU A 204 3.85 -18.94 15.17
CA GLU A 204 2.61 -19.34 15.82
C GLU A 204 1.46 -18.49 15.29
N VAL A 205 0.39 -19.17 14.87
CA VAL A 205 -0.79 -18.49 14.28
C VAL A 205 -1.90 -18.28 15.30
N THR A 206 -1.89 -19.03 16.39
CA THR A 206 -2.91 -18.97 17.45
C THR A 206 -3.11 -17.57 18.03
N ARG A 207 -2.07 -16.75 18.08
CA ARG A 207 -2.15 -15.34 18.52
C ARG A 207 -3.03 -14.46 17.64
N PHE A 208 -3.23 -14.82 16.37
CA PHE A 208 -4.07 -14.08 15.43
C PHE A 208 -5.53 -14.52 15.45
N VAL A 209 -5.81 -15.68 16.06
CA VAL A 209 -7.18 -16.23 16.14
C VAL A 209 -8.12 -15.30 16.92
N PRO A 210 -7.83 -14.85 18.16
CA PRO A 210 -8.76 -14.00 18.89
C PRO A 210 -9.07 -12.67 18.18
N PRO A 211 -8.09 -11.90 17.66
CA PRO A 211 -8.40 -10.67 16.94
C PRO A 211 -9.14 -10.92 15.62
N MET A 212 -8.86 -12.01 14.91
CA MET A 212 -9.57 -12.39 13.70
C MET A 212 -11.04 -12.75 13.99
N LEU A 213 -11.31 -13.54 15.04
CA LEU A 213 -12.69 -13.87 15.43
C LEU A 213 -13.46 -12.63 15.91
N ARG A 214 -12.82 -11.71 16.65
CA ARG A 214 -13.46 -10.43 16.97
C ARG A 214 -13.81 -9.63 15.72
N ALA A 215 -12.92 -9.59 14.73
CA ALA A 215 -13.18 -8.92 13.46
C ALA A 215 -14.28 -9.64 12.66
N LEU A 216 -14.36 -10.97 12.72
CA LEU A 216 -15.40 -11.77 12.07
C LEU A 216 -16.77 -11.50 12.70
N GLY A 217 -16.87 -11.53 14.04
CA GLY A 217 -18.10 -11.28 14.79
C GLY A 217 -18.51 -9.81 14.87
N ALA A 218 -17.65 -8.87 14.46
CA ALA A 218 -18.01 -7.46 14.44
C ALA A 218 -19.18 -7.20 13.47
N PRO A 219 -20.17 -6.35 13.83
CA PRO A 219 -21.30 -6.08 12.98
C PRO A 219 -20.86 -5.43 11.66
N ILE A 220 -21.55 -5.79 10.58
CA ILE A 220 -21.40 -5.08 9.31
C ILE A 220 -22.25 -3.82 9.41
N PRO A 221 -21.68 -2.62 9.29
CA PRO A 221 -22.43 -1.39 9.38
C PRO A 221 -23.57 -1.32 8.33
N ASP A 222 -24.67 -0.65 8.67
CA ASP A 222 -25.75 -0.39 7.73
C ASP A 222 -25.45 0.77 6.79
N GLU A 223 -24.62 1.70 7.23
CA GLU A 223 -24.26 2.90 6.51
C GLU A 223 -22.72 3.01 6.35
N PRO A 224 -22.25 3.68 5.29
CA PRO A 224 -20.82 3.92 5.09
C PRO A 224 -20.26 4.88 6.13
N LEU A 225 -18.94 4.77 6.34
CA LEU A 225 -18.14 5.73 7.08
C LEU A 225 -16.92 6.09 6.23
N ARG A 226 -16.62 7.39 6.07
CA ARG A 226 -15.44 7.82 5.32
C ARG A 226 -14.18 7.51 6.11
N LEU A 227 -13.32 6.68 5.54
CA LEU A 227 -12.00 6.30 6.06
C LEU A 227 -10.90 6.84 5.13
N LYS A 228 -9.65 6.85 5.59
CA LYS A 228 -8.51 7.28 4.76
C LYS A 228 -8.37 6.50 3.45
N GLN A 229 -8.66 5.20 3.48
CA GLN A 229 -8.59 4.34 2.30
C GLN A 229 -9.74 4.52 1.30
N CYS A 230 -10.71 5.36 1.59
CA CYS A 230 -11.84 5.59 0.67
C CYS A 230 -11.40 6.26 -0.64
N ALA A 231 -10.34 7.06 -0.62
CA ALA A 231 -9.80 7.71 -1.83
C ALA A 231 -9.43 6.72 -2.95
N GLY A 232 -8.87 5.53 -2.60
CA GLY A 232 -8.55 4.46 -3.55
C GLY A 232 -9.53 3.29 -3.48
N CYS A 233 -10.73 3.46 -2.96
CA CYS A 233 -11.71 2.39 -2.82
C CYS A 233 -12.62 2.32 -4.05
N ARG A 234 -12.68 1.14 -4.70
CA ARG A 234 -13.55 0.90 -5.86
C ARG A 234 -15.04 1.22 -5.64
N PHE A 235 -15.50 1.27 -4.40
CA PHE A 235 -16.88 1.57 -4.03
C PHE A 235 -17.10 3.03 -3.60
N TRP A 236 -16.09 3.90 -3.70
CA TRP A 236 -16.21 5.27 -3.22
C TRP A 236 -17.35 6.03 -3.90
N GLN A 237 -17.50 5.86 -5.22
CA GLN A 237 -18.58 6.49 -6.01
C GLN A 237 -19.99 6.11 -5.54
N LEU A 238 -20.15 4.97 -4.85
CA LEU A 238 -21.42 4.56 -4.24
C LEU A 238 -21.58 5.10 -2.81
N CYS A 239 -20.45 5.12 -2.07
CA CYS A 239 -20.48 5.51 -0.65
C CYS A 239 -20.56 7.03 -0.45
N GLU A 240 -19.90 7.82 -1.29
CA GLU A 240 -19.86 9.28 -1.12
C GLU A 240 -21.25 9.94 -1.23
N PRO A 241 -22.09 9.67 -2.25
CA PRO A 241 -23.44 10.24 -2.32
C PRO A 241 -24.26 9.90 -1.07
N ARG A 242 -24.15 8.66 -0.57
CA ARG A 242 -24.87 8.26 0.63
C ARG A 242 -24.40 8.99 1.88
N LEU A 243 -23.10 9.20 2.05
CA LEU A 243 -22.57 10.02 3.14
C LEU A 243 -23.03 11.47 3.07
N ARG A 244 -23.17 12.03 1.85
CA ARG A 244 -23.70 13.38 1.64
C ARG A 244 -25.19 13.48 1.97
N GLU A 245 -25.98 12.47 1.62
CA GLU A 245 -27.40 12.39 2.02
C GLU A 245 -27.58 12.36 3.53
N LEU A 246 -26.72 11.58 4.23
CA LEU A 246 -26.70 11.47 5.69
C LEU A 246 -26.11 12.70 6.38
N ASP A 247 -25.54 13.62 5.64
CA ASP A 247 -24.74 14.72 6.17
C ASP A 247 -23.67 14.27 7.17
N ASP A 248 -23.07 13.10 6.90
CA ASP A 248 -22.24 12.40 7.88
C ASP A 248 -20.97 13.17 8.24
N ILE A 249 -20.67 13.29 9.51
CA ILE A 249 -19.52 14.04 10.04
C ILE A 249 -18.17 13.51 9.50
N SER A 250 -18.11 12.25 9.07
CA SER A 250 -16.89 11.68 8.50
C SER A 250 -16.52 12.26 7.14
N LEU A 251 -17.42 12.98 6.47
CA LEU A 251 -17.10 13.75 5.27
C LEU A 251 -15.99 14.78 5.56
N VAL A 252 -16.01 15.37 6.74
CA VAL A 252 -15.02 16.37 7.20
C VAL A 252 -13.93 15.70 8.05
N PHE A 253 -14.33 14.86 9.00
CA PHE A 253 -13.43 14.22 9.98
C PHE A 253 -13.33 12.70 9.74
N SER A 254 -12.68 12.33 8.64
CA SER A 254 -12.50 10.92 8.24
C SER A 254 -11.60 10.12 9.17
N GLY A 255 -11.70 8.79 9.13
CA GLY A 255 -10.75 7.87 9.75
C GLY A 255 -10.73 7.90 11.26
N GLY A 256 -11.88 8.00 11.91
CA GLY A 256 -12.02 8.01 13.39
C GLY A 256 -11.82 9.39 14.01
N ARG A 257 -11.44 10.42 13.25
CA ARG A 257 -11.32 11.79 13.78
C ARG A 257 -12.66 12.37 14.24
N GLY A 258 -13.77 11.83 13.76
CA GLY A 258 -15.14 12.20 14.16
C GLY A 258 -15.66 11.46 15.39
N ASP A 259 -14.97 10.44 15.91
CA ASP A 259 -15.51 9.54 16.93
C ASP A 259 -15.84 10.28 18.24
N ALA A 260 -14.96 11.19 18.69
CA ALA A 260 -15.21 12.00 19.89
C ALA A 260 -16.48 12.88 19.82
N TRP A 261 -16.92 13.24 18.60
CA TRP A 261 -18.16 13.96 18.37
C TRP A 261 -19.36 13.01 18.37
N ARG A 262 -19.22 11.84 17.74
CA ARG A 262 -20.23 10.79 17.72
C ARG A 262 -20.57 10.31 19.12
N ASP A 263 -19.57 10.12 20.00
CA ASP A 263 -19.75 9.77 21.41
C ASP A 263 -20.58 10.80 22.17
N ARG A 264 -20.62 12.04 21.68
CA ARG A 264 -21.45 13.14 22.21
C ARG A 264 -22.80 13.30 21.48
N GLY A 265 -23.14 12.37 20.58
CA GLY A 265 -24.37 12.40 19.79
C GLY A 265 -24.33 13.33 18.57
N ILE A 266 -23.16 13.89 18.23
CA ILE A 266 -22.99 14.78 17.06
C ILE A 266 -22.52 13.90 15.88
N VAL A 267 -23.45 13.51 15.04
CA VAL A 267 -23.19 12.57 13.91
C VAL A 267 -23.21 13.23 12.54
N THR A 268 -23.73 14.46 12.44
CA THR A 268 -23.83 15.20 11.18
C THR A 268 -22.92 16.42 11.13
N VAL A 269 -22.56 16.86 9.93
CA VAL A 269 -21.81 18.10 9.72
C VAL A 269 -22.60 19.30 10.26
N GLN A 270 -23.93 19.36 9.97
CA GLN A 270 -24.78 20.42 10.50
C GLN A 270 -24.83 20.42 12.02
N GLY A 271 -25.00 19.24 12.63
CA GLY A 271 -25.01 19.13 14.10
C GLY A 271 -23.70 19.64 14.73
N LEU A 272 -22.55 19.44 14.07
CA LEU A 272 -21.27 19.98 14.55
C LEU A 272 -21.19 21.50 14.43
N ILE A 273 -21.75 22.07 13.34
CA ILE A 273 -21.83 23.53 13.15
C ILE A 273 -22.66 24.16 14.26
N ASP A 274 -23.85 23.60 14.54
CA ASP A 274 -24.80 24.10 15.52
C ASP A 274 -24.29 23.98 16.97
N ALA A 275 -23.50 22.91 17.23
CA ALA A 275 -22.91 22.68 18.54
C ALA A 275 -21.78 23.66 18.93
N SER A 276 -21.31 24.48 18.00
CA SER A 276 -20.28 25.53 18.24
C SER A 276 -19.05 25.03 18.97
N CYS A 277 -18.49 23.91 18.51
CA CYS A 277 -17.34 23.19 19.12
C CYS A 277 -15.96 23.77 18.73
N GLY A 278 -15.82 25.09 18.70
CA GLY A 278 -14.54 25.77 18.40
C GLY A 278 -14.05 25.54 16.96
N GLU A 279 -12.75 25.28 16.78
CA GLU A 279 -12.14 25.08 15.46
C GLU A 279 -12.87 24.02 14.62
N ALA A 280 -13.37 22.95 15.25
CA ALA A 280 -14.06 21.88 14.53
C ALA A 280 -15.33 22.38 13.82
N SER A 281 -16.11 23.25 14.47
CA SER A 281 -17.32 23.85 13.88
C SER A 281 -16.97 24.86 12.79
N VAL A 282 -15.86 25.60 12.94
CA VAL A 282 -15.36 26.50 11.89
C VAL A 282 -14.96 25.69 10.66
N ILE A 283 -14.21 24.60 10.83
CA ILE A 283 -13.80 23.69 9.73
C ILE A 283 -15.05 23.10 9.05
N ALA A 284 -16.02 22.61 9.82
CA ALA A 284 -17.25 22.02 9.28
C ALA A 284 -18.09 23.05 8.47
N ARG A 285 -18.18 24.29 8.95
CA ARG A 285 -18.86 25.38 8.24
C ARG A 285 -18.13 25.74 6.96
N SER A 286 -16.82 25.91 7.03
CA SER A 286 -15.98 26.20 5.86
C SER A 286 -16.07 25.09 4.81
N TRP A 287 -16.09 23.82 5.22
CA TRP A 287 -16.33 22.70 4.31
C TRP A 287 -17.70 22.81 3.62
N ARG A 288 -18.74 23.16 4.37
CA ARG A 288 -20.10 23.37 3.83
C ARG A 288 -20.18 24.52 2.83
N GLU A 289 -19.43 25.58 3.07
CA GLU A 289 -19.33 26.76 2.21
C GLU A 289 -18.39 26.55 1.00
N GLY A 290 -17.78 25.37 0.88
CA GLY A 290 -16.85 25.06 -0.21
C GLY A 290 -15.48 25.74 -0.07
N ILE A 291 -15.13 26.21 1.12
CA ILE A 291 -13.82 26.79 1.40
C ILE A 291 -12.83 25.64 1.65
N PRO A 292 -11.87 25.39 0.76
CA PRO A 292 -11.02 24.21 0.85
C PRO A 292 -9.94 24.31 1.95
N VAL A 293 -9.48 25.53 2.24
CA VAL A 293 -8.32 25.76 3.11
C VAL A 293 -8.52 27.00 3.97
N LEU A 294 -8.15 26.89 5.23
CA LEU A 294 -8.12 27.96 6.21
C LEU A 294 -6.67 28.19 6.65
N ARG A 295 -6.37 29.42 7.07
CA ARG A 295 -5.06 29.82 7.58
C ARG A 295 -5.09 29.91 9.10
N ARG A 296 -4.07 29.37 9.79
CA ARG A 296 -3.84 29.62 11.22
C ARG A 296 -3.26 31.02 11.42
N GLN A 297 -3.48 31.59 12.60
CA GLN A 297 -2.87 32.85 12.96
C GLN A 297 -1.33 32.72 13.09
N GLY A 298 -0.62 33.81 12.80
CA GLY A 298 0.82 33.91 12.96
C GLY A 298 1.57 34.07 11.63
N PRO A 299 2.87 34.37 11.71
CA PRO A 299 3.72 34.52 10.53
C PRO A 299 3.99 33.17 9.89
N ILE A 300 3.99 33.15 8.55
CA ILE A 300 4.37 31.97 7.77
C ILE A 300 5.77 32.23 7.21
N ARG A 301 6.64 31.23 7.33
CA ARG A 301 7.97 31.26 6.73
C ARG A 301 8.30 29.88 6.17
N VAL A 302 8.79 29.86 4.95
CA VAL A 302 9.35 28.68 4.31
C VAL A 302 10.84 28.94 4.08
N PRO A 303 11.74 28.00 4.34
CA PRO A 303 13.16 28.15 4.01
C PRO A 303 13.34 28.53 2.54
N ARG A 304 14.24 29.49 2.26
CA ARG A 304 14.58 29.94 0.90
C ARG A 304 16.08 29.80 0.68
N ALA A 305 16.49 29.67 -0.58
CA ALA A 305 17.88 29.58 -0.99
C ALA A 305 18.13 30.35 -2.30
N ASP A 306 19.41 30.62 -2.61
CA ASP A 306 19.80 31.28 -3.88
C ASP A 306 19.61 30.32 -5.08
N VAL A 307 19.76 29.02 -4.85
CA VAL A 307 19.52 27.97 -5.83
C VAL A 307 18.46 27.03 -5.26
N GLU A 308 17.33 26.95 -5.93
CA GLU A 308 16.15 26.22 -5.49
C GLU A 308 15.73 25.21 -6.54
N ILE A 309 15.52 23.95 -6.13
CA ILE A 309 15.06 22.85 -6.97
C ILE A 309 13.80 22.25 -6.35
N ASP A 310 12.72 22.23 -7.11
CA ASP A 310 11.48 21.54 -6.70
C ASP A 310 11.48 20.13 -7.29
N VAL A 311 11.34 19.11 -6.45
CA VAL A 311 11.49 17.67 -6.78
C VAL A 311 10.19 16.93 -6.53
N ASP A 312 9.82 16.09 -7.47
CA ASP A 312 8.74 15.11 -7.33
C ASP A 312 9.16 13.74 -7.85
N MET A 313 8.52 12.68 -7.34
CA MET A 313 8.93 11.31 -7.64
C MET A 313 7.72 10.40 -7.89
N GLU A 314 7.80 9.62 -8.98
CA GLU A 314 6.82 8.61 -9.29
C GLU A 314 7.37 7.19 -9.07
N ALA A 315 6.61 6.38 -8.35
CA ALA A 315 6.93 5.00 -8.10
C ALA A 315 5.86 4.04 -8.66
N TYR A 316 6.29 2.89 -9.13
CA TYR A 316 5.36 1.84 -9.51
C TYR A 316 5.09 0.93 -8.31
N LEU A 317 3.97 1.16 -7.65
CA LEU A 317 3.52 0.44 -6.46
C LEU A 317 4.61 0.44 -5.35
N ASP A 318 4.98 -0.75 -4.86
CA ASP A 318 6.05 -0.96 -3.88
C ASP A 318 7.34 -1.56 -4.50
N GLN A 319 7.47 -1.50 -5.83
CA GLN A 319 8.57 -2.13 -6.56
C GLN A 319 9.79 -1.23 -6.72
N GLY A 320 9.61 0.03 -7.09
CA GLY A 320 10.70 0.97 -7.35
C GLY A 320 10.23 2.32 -7.87
N ALA A 321 11.09 3.33 -7.78
CA ALA A 321 10.89 4.64 -8.37
C ALA A 321 11.32 4.61 -9.85
N TYR A 322 10.42 5.01 -10.75
CA TYR A 322 10.71 5.02 -12.19
C TYR A 322 10.95 6.41 -12.77
N LEU A 323 10.52 7.46 -12.07
CA LEU A 323 10.66 8.84 -12.51
C LEU A 323 11.04 9.73 -11.32
N TRP A 324 12.06 10.53 -11.50
CA TRP A 324 12.44 11.64 -10.65
C TRP A 324 12.38 12.92 -11.46
N GLY A 325 11.49 13.82 -11.11
CA GLY A 325 11.37 15.14 -11.70
C GLY A 325 12.10 16.20 -10.89
N ALA A 326 12.67 17.18 -11.54
CA ALA A 326 13.31 18.32 -10.92
C ALA A 326 13.05 19.60 -11.72
N TYR A 327 12.56 20.65 -11.05
CA TYR A 327 12.26 21.94 -11.64
C TYR A 327 13.06 23.05 -10.96
N ASP A 328 13.85 23.82 -11.72
CA ASP A 328 14.71 24.89 -11.21
C ASP A 328 14.06 26.28 -11.26
N GLY A 329 12.78 26.35 -11.60
CA GLY A 329 12.04 27.60 -11.81
C GLY A 329 11.97 28.06 -13.26
N ALA A 330 12.76 27.44 -14.14
CA ALA A 330 12.78 27.72 -15.58
C ALA A 330 12.68 26.45 -16.41
N VAL A 331 13.40 25.39 -16.04
CA VAL A 331 13.54 24.15 -16.81
C VAL A 331 13.16 22.96 -15.94
N TYR A 332 12.27 22.13 -16.45
CA TYR A 332 11.99 20.80 -15.90
C TYR A 332 12.98 19.78 -16.48
N ARG A 333 13.44 18.87 -15.61
CA ARG A 333 14.32 17.75 -15.95
C ARG A 333 13.73 16.47 -15.43
N ALA A 334 13.52 15.50 -16.32
CA ALA A 334 13.06 14.17 -15.98
C ALA A 334 14.21 13.16 -16.03
N PHE A 335 14.38 12.41 -14.95
CA PHE A 335 15.19 11.20 -14.89
C PHE A 335 14.23 10.03 -14.85
N VAL A 336 14.09 9.31 -15.96
CA VAL A 336 13.02 8.32 -16.12
C VAL A 336 13.52 7.01 -16.72
N THR A 337 12.95 5.91 -16.25
CA THR A 337 13.08 4.61 -16.89
C THR A 337 11.69 4.04 -17.20
N TRP A 338 11.51 3.56 -18.42
CA TRP A 338 10.29 2.84 -18.81
C TRP A 338 10.42 1.33 -18.69
N ASP A 339 11.62 0.83 -18.39
CA ASP A 339 11.89 -0.57 -18.10
C ASP A 339 11.38 -0.99 -16.72
N ASP A 340 11.53 -2.27 -16.38
CA ASP A 340 11.19 -2.77 -15.06
C ASP A 340 12.01 -2.10 -13.95
N VAL A 341 11.34 -1.73 -12.87
CA VAL A 341 11.99 -1.21 -11.66
C VAL A 341 12.48 -2.37 -10.77
N GLY A 342 13.36 -2.07 -9.84
CA GLY A 342 13.97 -3.05 -8.92
C GLY A 342 15.31 -3.58 -9.39
N GLY A 343 15.78 -3.24 -10.60
CA GLY A 343 17.03 -3.67 -11.21
C GLY A 343 17.87 -2.52 -11.78
N GLU A 344 18.78 -2.84 -12.70
CA GLU A 344 19.77 -1.93 -13.28
C GLU A 344 19.18 -0.67 -13.92
N ALA A 345 17.97 -0.75 -14.48
CA ALA A 345 17.32 0.40 -15.10
C ALA A 345 16.94 1.47 -14.06
N GLU A 346 16.38 1.05 -12.90
CA GLU A 346 16.14 1.94 -11.77
C GLU A 346 17.44 2.47 -11.18
N GLU A 347 18.47 1.61 -11.05
CA GLU A 347 19.78 2.01 -10.54
C GLU A 347 20.39 3.13 -11.37
N ARG A 348 20.44 2.99 -12.71
CA ARG A 348 20.95 4.03 -13.62
C ARG A 348 20.16 5.32 -13.47
N ASN A 349 18.82 5.22 -13.45
CA ASN A 349 17.92 6.35 -13.34
C ASN A 349 18.13 7.13 -12.04
N PHE A 350 18.11 6.44 -10.90
CA PHE A 350 18.34 7.05 -9.60
C PHE A 350 19.75 7.66 -9.47
N THR A 351 20.77 6.96 -9.98
CA THR A 351 22.15 7.44 -9.94
C THR A 351 22.34 8.71 -10.76
N GLN A 352 21.68 8.83 -11.93
CA GLN A 352 21.73 10.04 -12.76
C GLN A 352 21.05 11.21 -12.05
N PHE A 353 19.86 11.00 -11.47
CA PHE A 353 19.15 12.00 -10.67
C PHE A 353 20.00 12.47 -9.49
N TRP A 354 20.52 11.53 -8.69
CA TRP A 354 21.29 11.85 -7.50
C TRP A 354 22.56 12.65 -7.80
N ARG A 355 23.34 12.19 -8.77
CA ARG A 355 24.57 12.88 -9.18
C ARG A 355 24.29 14.26 -9.74
N TRP A 356 23.21 14.43 -10.48
CA TRP A 356 22.82 15.73 -11.00
C TRP A 356 22.43 16.67 -9.84
N LEU A 357 21.58 16.23 -8.92
CA LEU A 357 21.12 17.02 -7.78
C LEU A 357 22.29 17.46 -6.90
N MET A 358 23.18 16.54 -6.55
CA MET A 358 24.38 16.85 -5.77
C MET A 358 25.36 17.76 -6.54
N GLY A 359 25.50 17.59 -7.84
CA GLY A 359 26.28 18.47 -8.69
C GLY A 359 25.76 19.91 -8.72
N VAL A 360 24.45 20.12 -8.75
CA VAL A 360 23.83 21.47 -8.64
C VAL A 360 24.10 22.07 -7.26
N ARG A 361 23.93 21.30 -6.19
CA ARG A 361 24.24 21.69 -4.82
C ARG A 361 25.70 22.12 -4.66
N ASP A 362 26.63 21.28 -5.10
CA ASP A 362 28.06 21.54 -4.96
C ASP A 362 28.50 22.78 -5.78
N ALA A 363 27.92 22.96 -6.97
CA ALA A 363 28.15 24.14 -7.79
C ALA A 363 27.63 25.43 -7.11
N ALA A 364 26.46 25.38 -6.45
CA ALA A 364 25.93 26.47 -5.68
C ALA A 364 26.88 26.84 -4.52
N HIS A 365 27.32 25.88 -3.74
CA HIS A 365 28.26 26.08 -2.63
C HIS A 365 29.59 26.61 -3.10
N ALA A 366 30.15 26.09 -4.21
CA ALA A 366 31.39 26.57 -4.80
C ALA A 366 31.29 28.05 -5.26
N ALA A 367 30.10 28.48 -5.64
CA ALA A 367 29.77 29.86 -5.98
C ALA A 367 29.44 30.76 -4.77
N GLY A 368 29.54 30.24 -3.54
CA GLY A 368 29.18 30.93 -2.31
C GLY A 368 27.68 31.18 -2.15
N LYS A 369 26.84 30.38 -2.83
CA LYS A 369 25.38 30.45 -2.80
C LYS A 369 24.80 29.37 -1.89
N THR A 370 23.66 29.69 -1.31
CA THR A 370 22.83 28.69 -0.59
C THR A 370 22.07 27.81 -1.58
N PHE A 371 21.78 26.60 -1.16
CA PHE A 371 21.02 25.60 -1.93
C PHE A 371 19.87 25.04 -1.10
N ALA A 372 18.72 24.78 -1.73
CA ALA A 372 17.65 23.97 -1.15
C ALA A 372 16.90 23.19 -2.23
N ALA A 373 16.56 21.95 -1.92
CA ALA A 373 15.64 21.13 -2.69
C ALA A 373 14.35 20.92 -1.90
N TYR A 374 13.22 21.06 -2.57
CA TYR A 374 11.89 21.03 -1.98
C TYR A 374 11.09 19.87 -2.55
N CYS A 375 10.30 19.22 -1.68
CA CYS A 375 9.33 18.22 -2.11
C CYS A 375 8.01 18.42 -1.37
N TYR A 376 6.95 17.77 -1.85
CA TYR A 376 5.66 17.81 -1.19
C TYR A 376 5.33 16.49 -0.52
N ALA A 377 5.33 16.46 0.84
CA ALA A 377 5.14 15.25 1.64
C ALA A 377 6.28 14.22 1.47
N ALA A 378 7.48 14.60 1.89
CA ALA A 378 8.77 13.89 1.72
C ALA A 378 8.80 12.37 2.04
N GLY A 379 7.70 11.77 2.47
CA GLY A 379 7.64 10.37 2.87
C GLY A 379 7.97 9.39 1.74
N GLY A 380 7.48 9.66 0.54
CA GLY A 380 7.70 8.87 -0.67
C GLY A 380 9.15 9.00 -1.16
N GLU A 381 9.59 10.22 -1.39
CA GLU A 381 10.94 10.55 -1.87
C GLU A 381 12.00 10.03 -0.90
N ASN A 382 11.84 10.28 0.40
CA ASN A 382 12.74 9.78 1.44
C ASN A 382 12.80 8.25 1.47
N HIS A 383 11.67 7.60 1.25
CA HIS A 383 11.61 6.13 1.21
C HIS A 383 12.40 5.62 0.01
N TRP A 384 12.13 6.14 -1.18
CA TRP A 384 12.74 5.63 -2.41
C TRP A 384 14.19 6.01 -2.57
N MET A 385 14.61 7.22 -2.19
CA MET A 385 16.04 7.57 -2.12
C MET A 385 16.82 6.59 -1.24
N LYS A 386 16.33 6.33 0.00
CA LYS A 386 16.99 5.37 0.91
C LYS A 386 16.91 3.93 0.41
N SER A 387 15.80 3.55 -0.22
CA SER A 387 15.60 2.18 -0.70
C SER A 387 16.47 1.89 -1.91
N SER A 388 16.59 2.82 -2.86
CA SER A 388 17.45 2.71 -4.03
C SER A 388 18.92 2.71 -3.62
N ALA A 389 19.37 3.64 -2.76
CA ALA A 389 20.74 3.66 -2.24
C ALA A 389 21.11 2.37 -1.47
N LYS A 390 20.15 1.77 -0.77
CA LYS A 390 20.36 0.49 -0.06
C LYS A 390 20.34 -0.72 -0.98
N ARG A 391 19.61 -0.65 -2.08
CA ARG A 391 19.44 -1.75 -3.05
C ARG A 391 20.58 -1.82 -4.04
N PHE A 392 21.09 -0.65 -4.43
CA PHE A 392 22.11 -0.46 -5.45
C PHE A 392 23.37 0.15 -4.81
N ASP A 393 24.54 -0.36 -5.16
CA ASP A 393 25.80 0.10 -4.59
C ASP A 393 26.38 1.35 -5.29
N SER A 394 25.62 1.99 -6.18
CA SER A 394 26.06 3.14 -7.01
C SER A 394 25.97 4.50 -6.33
N VAL A 395 25.24 4.58 -5.21
CA VAL A 395 25.09 5.77 -4.36
C VAL A 395 25.20 5.37 -2.89
N GLU A 396 26.04 6.07 -2.15
CA GLU A 396 26.25 5.78 -0.73
C GLU A 396 25.01 6.11 0.12
N LEU A 397 24.49 5.12 0.85
CA LEU A 397 23.32 5.32 1.73
C LEU A 397 23.56 6.41 2.79
N ALA A 398 24.78 6.52 3.30
CA ALA A 398 25.14 7.53 4.29
C ALA A 398 25.04 8.95 3.74
N GLU A 399 25.43 9.17 2.48
CA GLU A 399 25.28 10.45 1.79
C GLU A 399 23.80 10.84 1.62
N VAL A 400 22.96 9.91 1.17
CA VAL A 400 21.52 10.10 1.05
C VAL A 400 20.88 10.43 2.41
N GLN A 401 21.27 9.73 3.46
CA GLN A 401 20.76 9.97 4.81
C GLN A 401 21.18 11.33 5.36
N ALA A 402 22.42 11.76 5.10
CA ALA A 402 22.93 13.06 5.51
C ALA A 402 22.17 14.19 4.80
N PHE A 403 21.95 14.07 3.49
CA PHE A 403 21.18 15.05 2.72
C PHE A 403 19.73 15.16 3.21
N ILE A 404 19.04 14.04 3.40
CA ILE A 404 17.66 14.02 3.92
C ILE A 404 17.54 14.63 5.32
N ALA A 405 18.60 14.56 6.13
CA ALA A 405 18.64 15.12 7.47
C ALA A 405 19.13 16.58 7.52
N SER A 406 19.56 17.15 6.41
CA SER A 406 20.03 18.52 6.33
C SER A 406 18.87 19.52 6.16
N ASP A 407 19.17 20.80 6.40
CA ASP A 407 18.24 21.91 6.15
C ASP A 407 18.06 22.20 4.63
N GLU A 408 18.84 21.56 3.79
CA GLU A 408 18.79 21.71 2.33
C GLU A 408 17.71 20.83 1.66
N TRP A 409 17.13 19.86 2.39
CA TRP A 409 16.01 19.07 1.96
C TRP A 409 14.74 19.45 2.71
N VAL A 410 13.85 20.18 2.05
CA VAL A 410 12.69 20.84 2.66
C VAL A 410 11.39 20.14 2.30
N ASP A 411 10.68 19.60 3.29
CA ASP A 411 9.31 19.13 3.15
C ASP A 411 8.30 20.29 3.22
N VAL A 412 7.83 20.75 2.07
CA VAL A 412 6.85 21.85 1.98
C VAL A 412 5.55 21.47 2.69
N PHE A 413 5.13 20.21 2.67
CA PHE A 413 3.92 19.76 3.35
C PHE A 413 4.02 19.90 4.89
N ALA A 414 5.20 19.80 5.45
CA ALA A 414 5.39 20.04 6.88
C ALA A 414 5.06 21.51 7.25
N HIS A 415 5.47 22.46 6.41
CA HIS A 415 5.11 23.89 6.57
C HIS A 415 3.60 24.12 6.33
N VAL A 416 3.04 23.50 5.27
CA VAL A 416 1.60 23.54 5.00
C VAL A 416 0.80 23.13 6.23
N ARG A 417 1.10 21.97 6.81
CA ARG A 417 0.36 21.45 7.99
C ARG A 417 0.48 22.31 9.23
N THR A 418 1.59 23.04 9.36
CA THR A 418 1.81 23.94 10.50
C THR A 418 0.92 25.16 10.41
N HIS A 419 0.73 25.70 9.21
CA HIS A 419 0.12 27.01 9.01
C HIS A 419 -1.28 26.97 8.41
N LEU A 420 -1.65 25.87 7.76
CA LEU A 420 -2.94 25.73 7.08
C LEU A 420 -3.77 24.59 7.66
N VAL A 421 -5.09 24.67 7.43
CA VAL A 421 -6.06 23.64 7.79
C VAL A 421 -6.94 23.38 6.58
N GLY A 422 -6.90 22.17 6.05
CA GLY A 422 -7.77 21.76 4.95
C GLY A 422 -9.08 21.22 5.47
N THR A 423 -10.16 21.58 4.81
CA THR A 423 -11.50 21.04 5.08
C THR A 423 -11.68 19.64 4.49
N ASP A 424 -10.96 19.32 3.41
CA ASP A 424 -10.91 18.00 2.77
C ASP A 424 -9.47 17.54 2.49
N GLY A 425 -8.59 17.81 3.44
CA GLY A 425 -7.17 17.51 3.33
C GLY A 425 -6.33 18.69 2.85
N LEU A 426 -5.03 18.45 2.71
CA LEU A 426 -4.03 19.43 2.30
C LEU A 426 -3.12 18.83 1.20
N GLY A 427 -3.64 17.89 0.41
CA GLY A 427 -2.91 17.34 -0.74
C GLY A 427 -2.61 18.42 -1.78
N LEU A 428 -1.61 18.18 -2.62
CA LEU A 428 -1.16 19.14 -3.63
C LEU A 428 -2.30 19.50 -4.60
N LYS A 429 -3.11 18.51 -5.01
CA LYS A 429 -4.33 18.71 -5.84
C LYS A 429 -5.43 19.56 -5.18
N VAL A 430 -5.44 19.66 -3.84
CA VAL A 430 -6.34 20.55 -3.10
C VAL A 430 -5.79 21.96 -3.05
N LEU A 431 -4.48 22.10 -2.85
CA LEU A 431 -3.83 23.41 -2.71
C LEU A 431 -3.54 24.08 -4.04
N GLY A 432 -3.28 23.34 -5.10
CA GLY A 432 -2.97 23.90 -6.42
C GLY A 432 -4.00 24.96 -6.87
N PRO A 433 -5.31 24.62 -6.96
CA PRO A 433 -6.32 25.60 -7.30
C PRO A 433 -6.38 26.82 -6.36
N VAL A 434 -6.09 26.62 -5.07
CA VAL A 434 -6.08 27.70 -4.07
C VAL A 434 -4.94 28.68 -4.33
N VAL A 435 -3.82 28.21 -4.83
CA VAL A 435 -2.65 29.05 -5.17
C VAL A 435 -2.65 29.51 -6.64
N GLY A 436 -3.70 29.19 -7.38
CA GLY A 436 -3.86 29.55 -8.79
C GLY A 436 -3.12 28.64 -9.76
N PHE A 437 -2.74 27.44 -9.33
CA PHE A 437 -2.12 26.41 -10.17
C PHE A 437 -3.15 25.39 -10.65
N THR A 438 -3.09 25.00 -11.93
CA THR A 438 -3.93 23.96 -12.53
C THR A 438 -3.04 22.98 -13.31
N TRP A 439 -3.34 21.69 -13.20
CA TRP A 439 -2.67 20.64 -13.98
C TRP A 439 -3.22 20.62 -15.41
N GLU A 440 -2.36 20.29 -16.38
CA GLU A 440 -2.84 20.04 -17.75
C GLU A 440 -3.67 18.76 -17.81
N ASP A 441 -3.24 17.72 -17.08
CA ASP A 441 -3.93 16.43 -16.97
C ASP A 441 -4.61 16.34 -15.58
N ASP A 442 -5.74 17.00 -15.40
CA ASP A 442 -6.44 17.14 -14.12
C ASP A 442 -7.13 15.85 -13.64
N ASP A 443 -7.41 14.93 -14.56
CA ASP A 443 -8.01 13.61 -14.34
C ASP A 443 -6.97 12.55 -13.92
N VAL A 444 -5.66 12.84 -13.99
CA VAL A 444 -4.61 11.91 -13.55
C VAL A 444 -4.48 11.95 -12.03
N ASP A 445 -4.67 10.80 -11.42
CA ASP A 445 -4.44 10.54 -9.99
C ASP A 445 -3.53 9.30 -9.79
N GLY A 446 -3.30 8.90 -8.55
CA GLY A 446 -2.47 7.74 -8.23
C GLY A 446 -2.98 6.40 -8.80
N GLU A 447 -4.27 6.24 -9.07
CA GLU A 447 -4.80 5.02 -9.72
C GLU A 447 -4.61 5.09 -11.24
N VAL A 448 -4.86 6.24 -11.84
CA VAL A 448 -4.66 6.49 -13.27
C VAL A 448 -3.18 6.39 -13.61
N SER A 449 -2.26 6.94 -12.79
CA SER A 449 -0.81 6.85 -13.03
C SER A 449 -0.30 5.41 -13.08
N VAL A 450 -0.87 4.49 -12.29
CA VAL A 450 -0.55 3.05 -12.35
C VAL A 450 -0.97 2.44 -13.69
N ALA A 451 -2.15 2.80 -14.20
CA ALA A 451 -2.62 2.33 -15.52
C ALA A 451 -1.75 2.88 -16.65
N LEU A 452 -1.47 4.19 -16.63
CA LEU A 452 -0.57 4.86 -17.57
C LEU A 452 0.84 4.26 -17.55
N ARG A 453 1.37 3.94 -16.36
CA ARG A 453 2.69 3.29 -16.25
C ARG A 453 2.71 1.91 -16.90
N ARG A 454 1.62 1.13 -16.83
CA ARG A 454 1.52 -0.15 -17.56
C ARG A 454 1.56 0.06 -19.06
N ALA A 455 0.72 0.96 -19.57
CA ALA A 455 0.69 1.31 -20.99
C ALA A 455 2.05 1.83 -21.48
N ALA A 456 2.71 2.70 -20.72
CA ALA A 456 4.03 3.25 -21.01
C ALA A 456 5.11 2.15 -21.17
N ARG A 457 5.01 1.03 -20.44
CA ARG A 457 5.90 -0.14 -20.58
C ARG A 457 5.63 -0.95 -21.85
N GLU A 458 4.36 -1.16 -22.17
CA GLU A 458 3.96 -1.95 -23.35
C GLU A 458 4.40 -1.29 -24.65
N GLY A 459 4.56 0.03 -24.66
CA GLY A 459 5.03 0.79 -25.82
C GLY A 459 3.93 1.00 -26.88
N GLY A 460 4.32 1.23 -28.13
CA GLY A 460 3.37 1.59 -29.19
C GLY A 460 2.88 3.04 -29.06
N VAL A 461 1.81 3.38 -29.80
CA VAL A 461 1.24 4.75 -29.82
C VAL A 461 0.66 5.13 -28.46
N ASP A 462 -0.14 4.24 -27.88
CA ASP A 462 -0.74 4.45 -26.55
C ASP A 462 0.32 4.55 -25.44
N GLY A 463 1.38 3.75 -25.57
CA GLY A 463 2.52 3.81 -24.65
C GLY A 463 3.29 5.13 -24.76
N ALA A 464 3.47 5.67 -25.96
CA ALA A 464 4.09 6.98 -26.16
C ALA A 464 3.25 8.11 -25.51
N ALA A 465 1.95 8.12 -25.78
CA ALA A 465 1.04 9.07 -25.15
C ALA A 465 1.04 8.97 -23.63
N ALA A 466 1.02 7.75 -23.07
CA ALA A 466 1.08 7.53 -21.62
C ALA A 466 2.39 8.06 -21.01
N ARG A 467 3.54 7.95 -21.71
CA ARG A 467 4.83 8.51 -21.28
C ARG A 467 4.79 10.03 -21.22
N GLU A 468 4.24 10.68 -22.25
CA GLU A 468 4.10 12.12 -22.28
C GLU A 468 3.20 12.63 -21.16
N THR A 469 2.06 11.99 -20.94
CA THR A 469 1.15 12.34 -19.84
C THR A 469 1.82 12.20 -18.48
N LEU A 470 2.54 11.10 -18.22
CA LEU A 470 3.26 10.91 -16.95
C LEU A 470 4.37 11.93 -16.72
N LEU A 471 5.07 12.35 -17.78
CA LEU A 471 6.10 13.39 -17.67
C LEU A 471 5.49 14.76 -17.39
N ARG A 472 4.41 15.15 -18.07
CA ARG A 472 3.69 16.40 -17.78
C ARG A 472 3.13 16.41 -16.37
N TYR A 473 2.49 15.31 -15.96
CA TYR A 473 1.94 15.18 -14.63
C TYR A 473 3.01 15.40 -13.53
N ASN A 474 4.18 14.76 -13.66
CA ASN A 474 5.27 14.95 -12.71
C ASN A 474 5.90 16.35 -12.79
N GLU A 475 5.98 16.97 -14.00
CA GLU A 475 6.41 18.37 -14.15
C GLU A 475 5.43 19.30 -13.42
N ASP A 476 4.13 19.08 -13.58
CA ASP A 476 3.09 19.86 -12.92
C ASP A 476 3.15 19.72 -11.40
N ASP A 477 3.44 18.52 -10.86
CA ASP A 477 3.62 18.32 -9.41
C ASP A 477 4.84 19.06 -8.86
N CYS A 478 5.97 19.12 -9.61
CA CYS A 478 7.12 19.96 -9.26
C CYS A 478 6.75 21.46 -9.26
N ARG A 479 6.03 21.92 -10.30
CA ARG A 479 5.60 23.32 -10.43
C ARG A 479 4.57 23.71 -9.37
N ALA A 480 3.63 22.83 -9.06
CA ALA A 480 2.65 23.02 -8.00
C ALA A 480 3.31 23.11 -6.62
N THR A 481 4.31 22.27 -6.35
CA THR A 481 5.12 22.35 -5.12
C THR A 481 5.76 23.74 -4.97
N ARG A 482 6.34 24.26 -6.07
CA ARG A 482 6.87 25.62 -6.11
C ARG A 482 5.81 26.68 -5.84
N ALA A 483 4.68 26.62 -6.53
CA ALA A 483 3.59 27.56 -6.35
C ALA A 483 3.07 27.59 -4.91
N VAL A 484 2.93 26.42 -4.27
CA VAL A 484 2.49 26.32 -2.88
C VAL A 484 3.53 26.92 -1.91
N ARG A 485 4.83 26.63 -2.08
CA ARG A 485 5.85 27.22 -1.17
C ARG A 485 6.00 28.73 -1.34
N GLU A 486 5.90 29.25 -2.56
CA GLU A 486 5.90 30.69 -2.83
C GLU A 486 4.66 31.40 -2.26
N PHE A 487 3.50 30.77 -2.37
CA PHE A 487 2.26 31.25 -1.75
C PHE A 487 2.37 31.29 -0.21
N LEU A 488 2.94 30.26 0.41
CA LEU A 488 3.21 30.26 1.84
C LEU A 488 4.18 31.36 2.24
N ASP A 489 5.28 31.53 1.50
CA ASP A 489 6.29 32.57 1.77
C ASP A 489 5.70 33.98 1.66
N ALA A 490 4.75 34.18 0.75
CA ALA A 490 3.95 35.41 0.65
C ALA A 490 2.95 35.60 1.82
N GLY A 491 2.90 34.68 2.79
CA GLY A 491 2.03 34.71 3.95
C GLY A 491 0.64 34.16 3.70
N ALA A 492 0.43 33.31 2.68
CA ALA A 492 -0.83 32.70 2.27
C ALA A 492 -1.98 33.72 2.15
N PRO A 493 -1.85 34.69 1.22
CA PRO A 493 -2.80 35.79 1.08
C PRO A 493 -4.20 35.30 0.67
N GLY A 494 -5.24 35.99 1.12
CA GLY A 494 -6.61 35.72 0.75
C GLY A 494 -7.29 34.53 1.45
N LEU A 495 -6.55 33.73 2.22
CA LEU A 495 -7.16 32.65 2.98
C LEU A 495 -7.89 33.18 4.23
N PRO A 496 -9.11 32.68 4.51
CA PRO A 496 -9.81 33.00 5.76
C PRO A 496 -9.07 32.43 6.96
N LEU A 497 -9.16 33.12 8.08
CA LEU A 497 -8.58 32.66 9.34
C LEU A 497 -9.46 31.53 9.96
N LEU A 498 -8.77 30.56 10.55
CA LEU A 498 -9.40 29.51 11.37
C LEU A 498 -9.90 30.06 12.68
#